data_2170391808a8a48e4d00a85c6c6381e1
#
_entry.id   2170391808a8a48e4d00a85c6c6381e1
#
_cell.length_a   1.000
_cell.length_b   1.000
_cell.length_c   1.000
_cell.angle_alpha   90.00
_cell.angle_beta   90.00
_cell.angle_gamma   90.00
#
_symmetry.space_group_name_H-M   'P 1'
#
loop_
_entity.id
_entity.type
_entity.pdbx_description
1 polymer ?
#
loop_
_entity_poly.entity_id
_entity_poly.type
_entity_poly.pdbx_seq_one_letter_code
_entity_poly.pdbx_strand_id
1 'polypeptide(L)'
;MIFTKNRDPEDLNKLYESLIKQLPNIIFQIRVNKERQIAFDFLSKPIDFLNEFSFNEFIEDSYKLSHYTIYEPDLKGFIDSYENAIANIEVWDIEFRLLLPDSGYKWIKIEATPKKNDLDEIVFYGLISDITDVKEQEIRMRLADERYHFAVQASDRGVWDWDLVTGKVYYSSESMKILELTESDLVATPEEWDERVHPDDRGEYYGNINLHFDNKIPFYETCHRVLCNGRYKWILDRGKVIERDAEGKPLRIVGTHTDISDQKEKELELAKMLEILNTQNNKLLNFAHIVSHNLRTHSGNIKSLLDLHKEELLSDLDTLSNIQIVSDELFSTIENLNELVSIHTVKDKEIEELNLNVYINKVLDVLHDSIKQKDIVVLNYIQSSVT
;
A
#
# COMPACT_ATOMS: atom_id res chain seq x y z
N MET A 1 30.12 -31.66 37.22
CA MET A 1 30.46 -32.35 38.50
C MET A 1 29.16 -32.58 39.21
N ILE A 2 28.59 -33.80 39.15
CA ILE A 2 27.31 -34.14 39.80
C ILE A 2 27.68 -34.45 41.26
N PHE A 3 27.25 -33.58 42.18
CA PHE A 3 27.44 -33.82 43.62
C PHE A 3 26.43 -34.90 44.06
N THR A 4 26.83 -36.16 44.00
CA THR A 4 26.16 -37.24 44.72
C THR A 4 26.76 -37.35 46.13
N LYS A 5 26.09 -36.77 47.13
CA LYS A 5 26.27 -37.23 48.49
C LYS A 5 26.04 -38.76 48.52
N ASN A 6 26.86 -39.53 49.24
CA ASN A 6 26.74 -40.97 49.48
C ASN A 6 25.28 -41.40 49.66
N ARG A 7 24.57 -41.72 48.56
CA ARG A 7 23.27 -42.38 48.60
C ARG A 7 23.48 -43.84 48.32
N ASP A 8 22.66 -44.64 48.97
CA ASP A 8 22.58 -46.08 48.70
C ASP A 8 22.34 -46.31 47.20
N PRO A 9 23.02 -47.25 46.53
CA PRO A 9 22.78 -47.58 45.13
C PRO A 9 21.29 -47.84 44.77
N GLU A 10 20.49 -48.40 45.71
CA GLU A 10 19.02 -48.56 45.53
C GLU A 10 18.27 -47.25 45.51
N ASP A 11 18.64 -46.28 46.36
CA ASP A 11 18.00 -44.94 46.35
C ASP A 11 18.38 -44.15 45.12
N LEU A 12 19.59 -44.35 44.58
CA LEU A 12 20.04 -43.71 43.38
C LEU A 12 19.30 -44.24 42.14
N ASN A 13 19.10 -45.55 42.06
CA ASN A 13 18.34 -46.17 40.98
C ASN A 13 16.86 -45.72 40.97
N LYS A 14 16.19 -45.66 42.14
CA LYS A 14 14.83 -45.13 42.29
C LYS A 14 14.74 -43.66 41.84
N LEU A 15 15.75 -42.85 42.17
CA LEU A 15 15.80 -41.46 41.73
C LEU A 15 15.93 -41.38 40.17
N TYR A 16 16.85 -42.15 39.57
CA TYR A 16 17.01 -42.19 38.11
C TYR A 16 15.71 -42.64 37.44
N GLU A 17 15.09 -43.70 37.90
CA GLU A 17 13.78 -44.13 37.34
C GLU A 17 12.72 -43.06 37.43
N SER A 18 12.63 -42.34 38.59
CA SER A 18 11.68 -41.25 38.75
C SER A 18 11.96 -40.09 37.80
N LEU A 19 13.23 -39.70 37.64
CA LEU A 19 13.64 -38.62 36.73
C LEU A 19 13.35 -38.99 35.27
N ILE A 20 13.72 -40.19 34.88
CA ILE A 20 13.47 -40.69 33.51
C ILE A 20 11.99 -40.72 33.17
N LYS A 21 11.12 -41.14 34.12
CA LYS A 21 9.65 -41.16 33.92
C LYS A 21 9.02 -39.76 33.78
N GLN A 22 9.66 -38.74 34.36
CA GLN A 22 9.18 -37.35 34.32
C GLN A 22 9.63 -36.59 33.06
N LEU A 23 10.64 -37.07 32.35
CA LEU A 23 11.08 -36.43 31.11
C LEU A 23 10.01 -36.52 30.03
N PRO A 24 9.73 -35.44 29.25
CA PRO A 24 8.75 -35.51 28.16
C PRO A 24 9.20 -36.45 27.05
N ASN A 25 10.49 -36.58 26.81
CA ASN A 25 11.09 -37.37 25.76
C ASN A 25 11.18 -38.86 26.12
N ILE A 26 11.27 -39.71 25.11
CA ILE A 26 11.53 -41.14 25.30
C ILE A 26 13.04 -41.35 25.22
N ILE A 27 13.61 -41.90 26.28
CA ILE A 27 15.00 -42.34 26.29
C ILE A 27 15.04 -43.78 25.79
N PHE A 28 15.93 -44.06 24.84
CA PHE A 28 16.09 -45.40 24.30
C PHE A 28 17.56 -45.82 24.24
N GLN A 29 17.76 -47.12 24.25
CA GLN A 29 19.00 -47.79 23.89
C GLN A 29 18.70 -48.84 22.87
N ILE A 30 19.32 -48.74 21.72
CA ILE A 30 19.25 -49.80 20.69
C ILE A 30 20.64 -50.32 20.41
N ARG A 31 20.69 -51.60 20.08
CA ARG A 31 21.92 -52.28 19.68
C ARG A 31 21.76 -52.79 18.25
N VAL A 32 22.81 -52.56 17.46
CA VAL A 32 22.91 -52.97 16.07
C VAL A 32 24.04 -53.99 15.97
N ASN A 33 23.71 -55.24 15.63
CA ASN A 33 24.68 -56.29 15.47
C ASN A 33 25.39 -56.20 14.09
N LYS A 34 26.39 -57.09 13.87
CA LYS A 34 27.17 -57.17 12.60
C LYS A 34 26.29 -57.50 11.38
N GLU A 35 25.15 -58.15 11.58
CA GLU A 35 24.15 -58.50 10.55
C GLU A 35 23.17 -57.37 10.32
N ARG A 36 23.39 -56.17 10.98
CA ARG A 36 22.53 -54.98 10.95
C ARG A 36 21.14 -55.18 11.54
N GLN A 37 20.95 -56.21 12.38
CA GLN A 37 19.73 -56.40 13.13
C GLN A 37 19.68 -55.46 14.33
N ILE A 38 18.50 -54.87 14.57
CA ILE A 38 18.29 -53.91 15.66
C ILE A 38 17.63 -54.65 16.83
N ALA A 39 18.15 -54.43 18.03
CA ALA A 39 17.54 -54.86 19.28
C ALA A 39 17.35 -53.65 20.20
N PHE A 40 16.17 -53.53 20.79
CA PHE A 40 15.91 -52.53 21.84
C PHE A 40 16.31 -53.13 23.19
N ASP A 41 17.38 -52.57 23.76
CA ASP A 41 17.86 -52.99 25.10
C ASP A 41 17.17 -52.18 26.21
N PHE A 42 16.73 -50.93 25.93
CA PHE A 42 16.03 -50.10 26.91
C PHE A 42 15.07 -49.07 26.24
N LEU A 43 13.96 -48.86 26.88
CA LEU A 43 13.00 -47.84 26.53
C LEU A 43 12.37 -47.23 27.81
N SER A 44 12.44 -45.93 28.01
CA SER A 44 12.01 -45.28 29.27
C SER A 44 10.51 -45.27 29.46
N LYS A 45 9.76 -45.26 28.39
CA LYS A 45 8.28 -45.28 28.35
C LYS A 45 7.83 -46.09 27.14
N PRO A 46 6.63 -46.70 27.21
CA PRO A 46 5.96 -47.15 25.98
C PRO A 46 5.88 -45.97 25.00
N ILE A 47 5.89 -46.29 23.69
CA ILE A 47 5.73 -45.23 22.65
C ILE A 47 4.24 -44.83 22.57
N ASP A 48 3.51 -44.89 23.67
CA ASP A 48 2.06 -44.62 23.78
C ASP A 48 1.66 -43.19 23.48
N PHE A 49 2.63 -42.22 23.49
CA PHE A 49 2.31 -40.86 23.05
C PHE A 49 2.13 -40.78 21.52
N LEU A 50 2.50 -41.80 20.81
CA LEU A 50 2.18 -42.00 19.39
C LEU A 50 0.79 -42.64 19.21
N ASN A 51 0.03 -42.85 20.28
CA ASN A 51 -1.36 -43.23 20.54
C ASN A 51 -1.96 -44.41 19.76
N GLU A 52 -1.22 -45.08 18.87
CA GLU A 52 -1.83 -46.15 18.02
C GLU A 52 -0.81 -47.22 17.62
N PHE A 53 0.37 -47.22 18.26
CA PHE A 53 1.44 -48.15 17.95
C PHE A 53 1.61 -49.17 19.06
N SER A 54 1.40 -50.44 18.70
CA SER A 54 1.81 -51.55 19.57
C SER A 54 3.34 -51.65 19.53
N PHE A 55 3.98 -51.45 20.68
CA PHE A 55 5.44 -51.58 20.86
C PHE A 55 5.97 -52.95 20.39
N ASN A 56 5.14 -53.98 20.46
CA ASN A 56 5.49 -55.33 20.00
C ASN A 56 5.62 -55.40 18.48
N GLU A 57 4.81 -54.66 17.74
CA GLU A 57 4.94 -54.53 16.29
C GLU A 57 6.21 -53.79 15.86
N PHE A 58 6.66 -52.83 16.68
CA PHE A 58 7.90 -52.09 16.47
C PHE A 58 9.14 -52.97 16.62
N ILE A 59 9.10 -53.93 17.55
CA ILE A 59 10.20 -54.84 17.82
C ILE A 59 10.27 -55.98 16.80
N GLU A 60 9.11 -56.52 16.39
CA GLU A 60 9.04 -57.69 15.52
C GLU A 60 9.32 -57.39 14.04
N ASP A 61 9.09 -56.17 13.59
CA ASP A 61 9.25 -55.82 12.20
C ASP A 61 9.70 -54.36 11.99
N SER A 62 10.94 -54.08 12.29
CA SER A 62 11.60 -52.76 12.05
C SER A 62 11.53 -52.36 10.57
N TYR A 63 11.30 -53.29 9.64
CA TYR A 63 11.12 -53.04 8.22
C TYR A 63 9.71 -52.51 7.89
N LYS A 64 8.69 -53.01 8.59
CA LYS A 64 7.32 -52.51 8.45
C LYS A 64 7.19 -51.06 8.94
N LEU A 65 7.87 -50.72 10.01
CA LEU A 65 7.86 -49.36 10.56
C LEU A 65 8.33 -48.33 9.56
N SER A 66 9.47 -48.61 8.87
CA SER A 66 10.02 -47.69 7.88
C SER A 66 9.14 -47.48 6.66
N HIS A 67 8.26 -48.46 6.33
CA HIS A 67 7.42 -48.40 5.12
C HIS A 67 6.01 -47.89 5.35
N TYR A 68 5.46 -48.06 6.56
CA TYR A 68 4.04 -47.75 6.83
C TYR A 68 3.79 -46.60 7.80
N THR A 69 4.84 -46.14 8.47
CA THR A 69 4.71 -45.15 9.56
C THR A 69 5.43 -43.86 9.28
N ILE A 70 6.52 -43.88 8.54
CA ILE A 70 7.23 -42.64 8.14
C ILE A 70 6.54 -42.07 6.91
N TYR A 71 6.34 -40.78 6.91
CA TYR A 71 5.82 -40.04 5.75
C TYR A 71 6.72 -40.28 4.54
N GLU A 72 6.15 -40.75 3.43
CA GLU A 72 6.89 -41.24 2.26
C GLU A 72 8.03 -40.30 1.79
N PRO A 73 7.82 -38.99 1.68
CA PRO A 73 8.89 -38.08 1.28
C PRO A 73 10.09 -38.03 2.26
N ASP A 74 9.89 -38.39 3.54
CA ASP A 74 10.93 -38.36 4.56
C ASP A 74 11.67 -39.70 4.67
N LEU A 75 11.09 -40.78 4.13
CA LEU A 75 11.59 -42.15 4.29
C LEU A 75 13.02 -42.34 3.80
N LYS A 76 13.35 -41.81 2.62
CA LYS A 76 14.69 -41.90 2.07
C LYS A 76 15.71 -41.20 2.96
N GLY A 77 15.41 -39.95 3.39
CA GLY A 77 16.28 -39.21 4.30
C GLY A 77 16.50 -39.92 5.63
N PHE A 78 15.47 -40.58 6.16
CA PHE A 78 15.54 -41.35 7.38
C PHE A 78 16.49 -42.56 7.22
N ILE A 79 16.33 -43.36 6.15
CA ILE A 79 17.20 -44.53 5.88
C ILE A 79 18.64 -44.06 5.68
N ASP A 80 18.89 -43.06 4.82
CA ASP A 80 20.23 -42.56 4.52
C ASP A 80 20.90 -42.04 5.79
N SER A 81 20.18 -41.35 6.68
CA SER A 81 20.68 -40.84 7.95
C SER A 81 21.10 -42.00 8.92
N TYR A 82 20.22 -43.01 9.03
CA TYR A 82 20.49 -44.17 9.87
C TYR A 82 21.69 -44.96 9.37
N GLU A 83 21.77 -45.26 8.07
CA GLU A 83 22.90 -45.99 7.49
C GLU A 83 24.22 -45.21 7.64
N ASN A 84 24.20 -43.91 7.47
CA ASN A 84 25.39 -43.06 7.65
C ASN A 84 25.87 -43.08 9.11
N ALA A 85 24.94 -42.99 10.06
CA ALA A 85 25.26 -43.02 11.49
C ALA A 85 25.91 -44.35 11.88
N ILE A 86 25.46 -45.47 11.32
CA ILE A 86 26.08 -46.79 11.56
C ILE A 86 27.43 -46.91 10.87
N ALA A 87 27.53 -46.50 9.61
CA ALA A 87 28.75 -46.68 8.81
C ALA A 87 29.95 -45.90 9.38
N ASN A 88 29.69 -44.67 9.83
CA ASN A 88 30.72 -43.75 10.31
C ASN A 88 30.84 -43.72 11.85
N ILE A 89 29.93 -44.38 12.58
CA ILE A 89 29.85 -44.32 14.04
C ILE A 89 29.68 -42.85 14.50
N GLU A 90 28.75 -42.16 13.87
CA GLU A 90 28.45 -40.75 14.12
C GLU A 90 27.10 -40.59 14.85
N VAL A 91 26.87 -39.41 15.40
CA VAL A 91 25.60 -39.07 16.03
C VAL A 91 24.46 -39.20 14.99
N TRP A 92 23.42 -39.94 15.36
CA TRP A 92 22.22 -40.03 14.57
C TRP A 92 21.27 -38.93 15.00
N ASP A 93 21.15 -37.89 14.18
CA ASP A 93 20.27 -36.74 14.37
C ASP A 93 19.39 -36.62 13.14
N ILE A 94 18.05 -36.77 13.33
CA ILE A 94 17.08 -36.75 12.24
C ILE A 94 15.73 -36.26 12.73
N GLU A 95 15.09 -35.45 11.90
CA GLU A 95 13.71 -35.01 12.04
C GLU A 95 12.90 -35.57 10.88
N PHE A 96 11.76 -36.16 11.18
CA PHE A 96 10.87 -36.74 10.18
C PHE A 96 9.43 -36.72 10.63
N ARG A 97 8.52 -36.94 9.68
CA ARG A 97 7.08 -37.05 9.97
C ARG A 97 6.69 -38.50 10.13
N LEU A 98 6.02 -38.77 11.24
CA LEU A 98 5.45 -40.07 11.54
C LEU A 98 3.94 -40.01 11.24
N LEU A 99 3.44 -40.83 10.34
CA LEU A 99 2.03 -40.95 10.01
C LEU A 99 1.29 -41.64 11.15
N LEU A 100 0.13 -41.07 11.51
CA LEU A 100 -0.81 -41.67 12.46
C LEU A 100 -2.07 -42.07 11.72
N PRO A 101 -2.66 -43.25 12.00
CA PRO A 101 -3.77 -43.77 11.26
C PRO A 101 -5.00 -42.84 11.16
N ASP A 102 -5.33 -42.13 12.25
CA ASP A 102 -6.56 -41.31 12.30
C ASP A 102 -6.31 -39.80 12.47
N SER A 103 -5.05 -39.35 12.72
CA SER A 103 -4.78 -37.99 13.14
C SER A 103 -3.76 -37.23 12.29
N GLY A 104 -3.41 -37.72 11.12
CA GLY A 104 -2.44 -37.07 10.23
C GLY A 104 -1.01 -37.50 10.54
N TYR A 105 -0.12 -36.56 10.84
CA TYR A 105 1.27 -36.89 11.18
C TYR A 105 1.77 -36.07 12.38
N LYS A 106 2.79 -36.65 13.05
CA LYS A 106 3.59 -35.94 14.06
C LYS A 106 5.01 -35.74 13.58
N TRP A 107 5.63 -34.63 13.95
CA TRP A 107 7.05 -34.41 13.76
C TRP A 107 7.82 -35.07 14.91
N ILE A 108 8.70 -35.97 14.57
CA ILE A 108 9.55 -36.70 15.51
C ILE A 108 11.01 -36.33 15.26
N LYS A 109 11.75 -36.10 16.34
CA LYS A 109 13.18 -35.95 16.32
C LYS A 109 13.82 -37.11 17.06
N ILE A 110 14.84 -37.73 16.45
CA ILE A 110 15.72 -38.71 17.07
C ILE A 110 17.11 -38.12 17.17
N GLU A 111 17.67 -38.12 18.38
CA GLU A 111 19.05 -37.74 18.65
C GLU A 111 19.70 -38.91 19.40
N ALA A 112 20.69 -39.57 18.81
CA ALA A 112 21.32 -40.73 19.43
C ALA A 112 22.84 -40.75 19.21
N THR A 113 23.58 -41.06 20.26
CA THR A 113 25.05 -41.17 20.24
C THR A 113 25.45 -42.62 20.17
N PRO A 114 26.26 -43.04 19.17
CA PRO A 114 26.74 -44.40 19.02
C PRO A 114 27.94 -44.67 19.93
N LYS A 115 28.04 -45.93 20.42
CA LYS A 115 29.19 -46.46 21.15
C LYS A 115 29.36 -47.91 20.76
N LYS A 116 30.61 -48.35 20.47
CA LYS A 116 30.92 -49.78 20.33
C LYS A 116 30.97 -50.48 21.67
N ASN A 117 30.40 -51.67 21.76
CA ASN A 117 30.53 -52.55 22.93
C ASN A 117 31.70 -53.58 22.76
N ASP A 118 31.92 -54.37 23.76
CA ASP A 118 33.00 -55.38 23.77
C ASP A 118 32.80 -56.52 22.72
N LEU A 119 31.59 -56.65 22.17
CA LEU A 119 31.25 -57.63 21.10
C LEU A 119 31.38 -57.00 19.69
N ASP A 120 31.90 -55.78 19.59
CA ASP A 120 32.04 -55.00 18.35
C ASP A 120 30.66 -54.65 17.70
N GLU A 121 29.59 -54.61 18.52
CA GLU A 121 28.27 -54.13 18.12
C GLU A 121 28.14 -52.63 18.39
N ILE A 122 27.33 -51.95 17.62
CA ILE A 122 27.07 -50.48 17.80
C ILE A 122 25.81 -50.34 18.70
N VAL A 123 26.03 -49.66 19.81
CA VAL A 123 24.93 -49.31 20.74
C VAL A 123 24.67 -47.82 20.66
N PHE A 124 23.44 -47.45 20.29
CA PHE A 124 22.95 -46.07 20.30
C PHE A 124 22.23 -45.77 21.60
N TYR A 125 22.61 -44.66 22.23
CA TYR A 125 21.90 -44.07 23.38
C TYR A 125 21.26 -42.79 22.91
N GLY A 126 19.93 -42.70 22.97
CA GLY A 126 19.26 -41.56 22.36
C GLY A 126 17.94 -41.15 23.00
N LEU A 127 17.39 -40.12 22.40
CA LEU A 127 16.13 -39.52 22.75
C LEU A 127 15.22 -39.50 21.52
N ILE A 128 13.95 -39.81 21.72
CA ILE A 128 12.88 -39.56 20.76
C ILE A 128 12.01 -38.44 21.31
N SER A 129 11.84 -37.39 20.56
CA SER A 129 11.11 -36.17 20.94
C SER A 129 9.96 -35.89 19.97
N ASP A 130 8.76 -35.61 20.49
CA ASP A 130 7.69 -35.02 19.70
C ASP A 130 7.97 -33.50 19.59
N ILE A 131 8.25 -33.06 18.37
CA ILE A 131 8.56 -31.66 18.05
C ILE A 131 7.45 -31.01 17.21
N THR A 132 6.24 -31.61 17.20
CA THR A 132 5.10 -31.18 16.38
C THR A 132 4.72 -29.74 16.66
N ASP A 133 4.56 -29.37 17.94
CA ASP A 133 4.19 -28.00 18.33
C ASP A 133 5.23 -26.98 17.87
N VAL A 134 6.52 -27.32 17.98
CA VAL A 134 7.62 -26.45 17.55
C VAL A 134 7.57 -26.25 16.03
N LYS A 135 7.44 -27.33 15.26
CA LYS A 135 7.36 -27.29 13.80
C LYS A 135 6.12 -26.56 13.30
N GLU A 136 4.98 -26.78 13.96
CA GLU A 136 3.76 -26.04 13.60
C GLU A 136 3.88 -24.53 13.90
N GLN A 137 4.56 -24.14 14.97
CA GLN A 137 4.84 -22.74 15.26
C GLN A 137 5.79 -22.14 14.21
N GLU A 138 6.88 -22.83 13.85
CA GLU A 138 7.78 -22.41 12.79
C GLU A 138 7.06 -22.21 11.45
N ILE A 139 6.23 -23.18 11.06
CA ILE A 139 5.44 -23.12 9.81
C ILE A 139 4.46 -21.96 9.85
N ARG A 140 3.73 -21.78 10.96
CA ARG A 140 2.78 -20.67 11.12
C ARG A 140 3.48 -19.33 11.03
N MET A 141 4.64 -19.18 11.66
CA MET A 141 5.44 -17.95 11.63
C MET A 141 5.95 -17.66 10.21
N ARG A 142 6.49 -18.66 9.51
CA ARG A 142 6.94 -18.52 8.12
C ARG A 142 5.80 -18.13 7.18
N LEU A 143 4.65 -18.81 7.27
CA LEU A 143 3.49 -18.47 6.45
C LEU A 143 2.92 -17.07 6.75
N ALA A 144 2.99 -16.63 8.00
CA ALA A 144 2.59 -15.27 8.38
C ALA A 144 3.55 -14.24 7.79
N ASP A 145 4.84 -14.50 7.84
CA ASP A 145 5.89 -13.65 7.27
C ASP A 145 5.77 -13.57 5.73
N GLU A 146 5.63 -14.70 5.06
CA GLU A 146 5.39 -14.76 3.61
C GLU A 146 4.14 -13.95 3.19
N ARG A 147 3.04 -14.11 3.93
CA ARG A 147 1.80 -13.34 3.68
C ARG A 147 2.00 -11.86 3.90
N TYR A 148 2.72 -11.48 4.96
CA TYR A 148 3.05 -10.08 5.25
C TYR A 148 3.88 -9.48 4.11
N HIS A 149 4.97 -10.13 3.72
CA HIS A 149 5.82 -9.66 2.63
C HIS A 149 5.04 -9.52 1.31
N PHE A 150 4.25 -10.53 0.95
CA PHE A 150 3.43 -10.48 -0.26
C PHE A 150 2.39 -9.34 -0.22
N ALA A 151 1.71 -9.15 0.92
CA ALA A 151 0.72 -8.10 1.07
C ALA A 151 1.35 -6.69 0.96
N VAL A 152 2.53 -6.50 1.53
CA VAL A 152 3.29 -5.23 1.42
C VAL A 152 3.70 -4.98 -0.03
N GLN A 153 4.31 -5.96 -0.69
CA GLN A 153 4.74 -5.83 -2.10
C GLN A 153 3.57 -5.57 -3.04
N ALA A 154 2.45 -6.29 -2.87
CA ALA A 154 1.26 -6.14 -3.72
C ALA A 154 0.51 -4.82 -3.51
N SER A 155 0.74 -4.12 -2.40
CA SER A 155 0.08 -2.85 -2.07
C SER A 155 0.81 -1.61 -2.58
N ASP A 156 2.00 -1.76 -3.18
CA ASP A 156 2.91 -0.67 -3.55
C ASP A 156 3.15 0.34 -2.40
N ARG A 157 3.10 -0.16 -1.16
CA ARG A 157 3.32 0.64 0.04
C ARG A 157 4.65 0.28 0.68
N GLY A 158 5.42 1.29 0.99
CA GLY A 158 6.59 1.14 1.85
C GLY A 158 6.17 1.07 3.31
N VAL A 159 6.83 0.22 4.09
CA VAL A 159 6.64 0.15 5.54
C VAL A 159 7.84 0.80 6.23
N TRP A 160 7.57 1.57 7.26
CA TRP A 160 8.58 2.11 8.16
C TRP A 160 8.21 1.80 9.62
N ASP A 161 9.23 1.71 10.46
CA ASP A 161 9.12 1.36 11.86
C ASP A 161 10.08 2.24 12.66
N TRP A 162 9.53 3.12 13.48
CA TRP A 162 10.30 4.08 14.26
C TRP A 162 10.29 3.70 15.74
N ASP A 163 11.46 3.38 16.25
CA ASP A 163 11.75 3.22 17.67
C ASP A 163 12.02 4.61 18.29
N LEU A 164 11.06 5.08 19.06
CA LEU A 164 11.11 6.39 19.70
C LEU A 164 12.08 6.44 20.89
N VAL A 165 12.52 5.29 21.40
CA VAL A 165 13.48 5.19 22.52
C VAL A 165 14.91 5.38 22.00
N THR A 166 15.23 4.69 20.90
CA THR A 166 16.57 4.76 20.28
C THR A 166 16.68 5.84 19.21
N GLY A 167 15.56 6.39 18.75
CA GLY A 167 15.48 7.34 17.64
C GLY A 167 15.70 6.71 16.26
N LYS A 168 15.86 5.37 16.16
CA LYS A 168 16.13 4.68 14.91
C LYS A 168 14.87 4.43 14.11
N VAL A 169 14.96 4.59 12.79
CA VAL A 169 13.89 4.28 11.84
C VAL A 169 14.36 3.15 10.91
N TYR A 170 13.53 2.11 10.82
CA TYR A 170 13.67 1.05 9.83
C TYR A 170 12.76 1.34 8.64
N TYR A 171 13.26 1.11 7.42
CA TYR A 171 12.48 1.20 6.18
C TYR A 171 12.50 -0.13 5.45
N SER A 172 11.35 -0.59 4.97
CA SER A 172 11.27 -1.74 4.06
C SER A 172 11.93 -1.42 2.72
N SER A 173 12.24 -2.46 1.94
CA SER A 173 12.78 -2.30 0.58
C SER A 173 11.85 -1.48 -0.32
N GLU A 174 10.53 -1.61 -0.14
CA GLU A 174 9.52 -0.85 -0.86
C GLU A 174 9.53 0.62 -0.45
N SER A 175 9.66 0.91 0.85
CA SER A 175 9.79 2.28 1.35
C SER A 175 11.03 2.97 0.78
N MET A 176 12.16 2.25 0.75
CA MET A 176 13.41 2.76 0.16
C MET A 176 13.26 3.06 -1.33
N LYS A 177 12.56 2.21 -2.09
CA LYS A 177 12.25 2.45 -3.50
C LYS A 177 11.36 3.68 -3.71
N ILE A 178 10.30 3.82 -2.93
CA ILE A 178 9.38 4.98 -2.98
C ILE A 178 10.14 6.27 -2.74
N LEU A 179 10.99 6.28 -1.70
CA LEU A 179 11.76 7.44 -1.27
C LEU A 179 13.05 7.63 -2.07
N GLU A 180 13.37 6.72 -2.98
CA GLU A 180 14.60 6.71 -3.78
C GLU A 180 15.85 6.75 -2.90
N LEU A 181 15.83 6.00 -1.77
CA LEU A 181 16.93 5.88 -0.83
C LEU A 181 17.84 4.72 -1.21
N THR A 182 19.13 4.90 -1.06
CA THR A 182 20.13 3.83 -1.10
C THR A 182 20.49 3.39 0.33
N GLU A 183 21.17 2.26 0.49
CA GLU A 183 21.62 1.82 1.82
C GLU A 183 22.55 2.83 2.53
N SER A 184 23.24 3.66 1.74
CA SER A 184 24.09 4.74 2.26
C SER A 184 23.32 6.00 2.66
N ASP A 185 22.08 6.15 2.15
CA ASP A 185 21.21 7.30 2.43
C ASP A 185 20.16 6.99 3.50
N LEU A 186 20.34 5.87 4.22
CA LEU A 186 19.43 5.47 5.28
C LEU A 186 19.28 6.61 6.29
N VAL A 187 18.12 7.23 6.24
CA VAL A 187 17.68 8.24 7.20
C VAL A 187 17.56 7.56 8.55
N ALA A 188 18.63 7.65 9.34
CA ALA A 188 18.72 6.93 10.60
C ALA A 188 18.03 7.68 11.75
N THR A 189 17.71 8.98 11.56
CA THR A 189 17.18 9.85 12.61
C THR A 189 15.96 10.66 12.12
N PRO A 190 15.07 11.08 13.03
CA PRO A 190 13.96 11.97 12.71
C PRO A 190 14.37 13.29 12.11
N GLU A 191 15.51 13.84 12.54
CA GLU A 191 16.03 15.12 12.06
C GLU A 191 16.39 15.05 10.58
N GLU A 192 17.00 13.95 10.13
CA GLU A 192 17.31 13.72 8.71
C GLU A 192 16.02 13.56 7.87
N TRP A 193 14.97 12.96 8.44
CA TRP A 193 13.67 12.94 7.80
C TRP A 193 13.07 14.33 7.66
N ASP A 194 13.16 15.13 8.70
CA ASP A 194 12.63 16.49 8.73
C ASP A 194 13.26 17.39 7.66
N GLU A 195 14.54 17.20 7.38
CA GLU A 195 15.22 17.94 6.31
C GLU A 195 14.63 17.62 4.93
N ARG A 196 14.08 16.42 4.75
CA ARG A 196 13.46 15.99 3.50
C ARG A 196 12.02 16.46 3.34
N VAL A 197 11.29 16.70 4.44
CA VAL A 197 9.92 17.22 4.40
C VAL A 197 9.93 18.68 3.94
N HIS A 198 9.07 18.99 2.95
CA HIS A 198 8.96 20.36 2.44
C HIS A 198 8.65 21.35 3.57
N PRO A 199 9.33 22.52 3.64
CA PRO A 199 9.17 23.46 4.75
C PRO A 199 7.71 23.85 5.04
N ASP A 200 6.91 24.08 3.99
CA ASP A 200 5.50 24.49 4.14
C ASP A 200 4.63 23.39 4.75
N ASP A 201 5.01 22.12 4.60
CA ASP A 201 4.21 20.98 5.00
C ASP A 201 4.55 20.49 6.42
N ARG A 202 5.68 20.95 6.99
CA ARG A 202 6.17 20.53 8.33
C ARG A 202 5.18 20.80 9.45
N GLY A 203 4.48 21.91 9.39
CA GLY A 203 3.53 22.31 10.44
C GLY A 203 2.36 21.33 10.56
N GLU A 204 1.77 20.93 9.44
CA GLU A 204 0.66 19.96 9.39
C GLU A 204 1.16 18.56 9.75
N TYR A 205 2.30 18.15 9.20
CA TYR A 205 2.95 16.89 9.48
C TYR A 205 3.13 16.65 10.97
N TYR A 206 3.80 17.56 11.68
CA TYR A 206 3.99 17.46 13.13
C TYR A 206 2.70 17.60 13.93
N GLY A 207 1.78 18.45 13.46
CA GLY A 207 0.49 18.62 14.11
C GLY A 207 -0.27 17.29 14.20
N ASN A 208 -0.34 16.53 13.11
CA ASN A 208 -1.03 15.24 13.05
C ASN A 208 -0.33 14.16 13.87
N ILE A 209 1.01 14.11 13.85
CA ILE A 209 1.78 13.18 14.70
C ILE A 209 1.51 13.44 16.18
N ASN A 210 1.57 14.70 16.61
CA ASN A 210 1.36 15.05 18.01
C ASN A 210 -0.07 14.75 18.48
N LEU A 211 -1.09 14.99 17.64
CA LEU A 211 -2.46 14.59 17.95
C LEU A 211 -2.60 13.09 18.17
N HIS A 212 -1.88 12.28 17.40
CA HIS A 212 -1.85 10.84 17.58
C HIS A 212 -1.05 10.41 18.81
N PHE A 213 0.07 11.05 19.09
CA PHE A 213 0.86 10.80 20.30
C PHE A 213 0.05 11.09 21.56
N ASP A 214 -0.76 12.13 21.55
CA ASP A 214 -1.69 12.51 22.62
C ASP A 214 -2.96 11.64 22.68
N ASN A 215 -3.09 10.58 21.88
CA ASN A 215 -4.30 9.73 21.76
C ASN A 215 -5.57 10.48 21.35
N LYS A 216 -5.46 11.65 20.69
CA LYS A 216 -6.62 12.41 20.20
C LYS A 216 -7.17 11.84 18.90
N ILE A 217 -6.35 11.13 18.13
CA ILE A 217 -6.72 10.42 16.89
C ILE A 217 -6.19 8.99 16.93
N PRO A 218 -6.89 7.99 16.34
CA PRO A 218 -6.52 6.57 16.43
C PRO A 218 -5.27 6.19 15.61
N PHE A 219 -4.94 6.96 14.61
CA PHE A 219 -3.72 6.90 13.79
C PHE A 219 -3.47 8.29 13.21
N TYR A 220 -2.23 8.60 12.86
CA TYR A 220 -2.00 9.81 12.07
C TYR A 220 -2.00 9.48 10.58
N GLU A 221 -2.41 10.46 9.79
CA GLU A 221 -2.38 10.42 8.33
C GLU A 221 -2.09 11.82 7.81
N THR A 222 -1.14 11.94 6.91
CA THR A 222 -0.75 13.21 6.33
C THR A 222 -0.25 13.04 4.90
N CYS A 223 -0.61 13.98 4.03
CA CYS A 223 -0.09 14.09 2.69
C CYS A 223 0.92 15.24 2.67
N HIS A 224 2.17 14.94 2.44
CA HIS A 224 3.22 15.96 2.43
C HIS A 224 4.25 15.68 1.35
N ARG A 225 5.00 16.73 0.99
CA ARG A 225 6.07 16.64 0.00
C ARG A 225 7.37 16.21 0.66
N VAL A 226 8.01 15.20 0.10
CA VAL A 226 9.31 14.66 0.56
C VAL A 226 10.34 14.80 -0.55
N LEU A 227 11.52 15.30 -0.24
CA LEU A 227 12.63 15.43 -1.17
C LEU A 227 13.25 14.06 -1.43
N CYS A 228 13.09 13.57 -2.66
CA CYS A 228 13.61 12.30 -3.16
C CYS A 228 14.52 12.59 -4.34
N ASN A 229 15.80 12.28 -4.23
CA ASN A 229 16.80 12.47 -5.30
C ASN A 229 16.71 13.82 -6.03
N GLY A 230 16.60 14.92 -5.26
CA GLY A 230 16.57 16.29 -5.77
C GLY A 230 15.21 16.79 -6.30
N ARG A 231 14.16 16.00 -6.22
CA ARG A 231 12.77 16.39 -6.57
C ARG A 231 11.81 16.06 -5.43
N TYR A 232 10.74 16.84 -5.34
CA TYR A 232 9.69 16.58 -4.38
C TYR A 232 8.70 15.56 -4.92
N LYS A 233 8.38 14.54 -4.11
CA LYS A 233 7.28 13.59 -4.30
C LYS A 233 6.19 13.86 -3.27
N TRP A 234 4.94 13.65 -3.65
CA TRP A 234 3.83 13.63 -2.70
C TRP A 234 3.74 12.25 -2.05
N ILE A 235 3.94 12.22 -0.75
CA ILE A 235 3.86 10.99 0.06
C ILE A 235 2.62 11.07 0.95
N LEU A 236 1.78 10.05 0.86
CA LEU A 236 0.77 9.76 1.87
C LEU A 236 1.45 8.91 2.94
N ASP A 237 1.60 9.48 4.11
CA ASP A 237 2.20 8.84 5.26
C ASP A 237 1.13 8.57 6.32
N ARG A 238 1.04 7.31 6.75
CA ARG A 238 0.06 6.87 7.74
C ARG A 238 0.73 5.97 8.75
N GLY A 239 0.55 6.28 10.06
CA GLY A 239 1.20 5.54 11.12
C GLY A 239 0.35 5.36 12.37
N LYS A 240 0.74 4.35 13.16
CA LYS A 240 0.08 4.03 14.43
C LYS A 240 1.12 3.68 15.49
N VAL A 241 0.98 4.26 16.68
CA VAL A 241 1.73 3.84 17.88
C VAL A 241 1.26 2.43 18.25
N ILE A 242 2.20 1.49 18.25
CA ILE A 242 1.96 0.08 18.59
C ILE A 242 2.43 -0.28 19.98
N GLU A 243 3.30 0.55 20.58
CA GLU A 243 3.84 0.33 21.91
C GLU A 243 3.92 1.64 22.69
N ARG A 244 3.52 1.60 23.97
CA ARG A 244 3.56 2.72 24.92
C ARG A 244 4.10 2.25 26.25
N ASP A 245 4.72 3.16 27.01
CA ASP A 245 5.10 2.88 28.40
C ASP A 245 3.89 2.88 29.36
N ALA A 246 4.17 2.66 30.65
CA ALA A 246 3.14 2.63 31.69
C ALA A 246 2.45 4.00 31.90
N GLU A 247 3.09 5.07 31.53
CA GLU A 247 2.60 6.45 31.59
C GLU A 247 1.85 6.86 30.31
N GLY A 248 1.80 5.99 29.29
CA GLY A 248 1.12 6.20 28.01
C GLY A 248 1.95 6.94 26.97
N LYS A 249 3.25 7.18 27.20
CA LYS A 249 4.16 7.79 26.24
C LYS A 249 4.46 6.80 25.12
N PRO A 250 4.43 7.23 23.85
CA PRO A 250 4.73 6.33 22.72
C PRO A 250 6.21 5.88 22.76
N LEU A 251 6.42 4.57 22.57
CA LEU A 251 7.74 3.94 22.48
C LEU A 251 8.06 3.48 21.07
N ARG A 252 7.07 3.05 20.30
CA ARG A 252 7.24 2.56 18.93
C ARG A 252 6.05 2.89 18.07
N ILE A 253 6.31 3.34 16.86
CA ILE A 253 5.30 3.65 15.86
C ILE A 253 5.64 2.95 14.55
N VAL A 254 4.65 2.35 13.92
CA VAL A 254 4.78 1.69 12.62
C VAL A 254 3.81 2.33 11.64
N GLY A 255 4.27 2.50 10.41
CA GLY A 255 3.45 3.14 9.39
C GLY A 255 3.81 2.73 7.97
N THR A 256 3.16 3.42 7.02
CA THR A 256 3.32 3.17 5.60
C THR A 256 3.51 4.46 4.83
N HIS A 257 4.41 4.42 3.84
CA HIS A 257 4.56 5.43 2.80
C HIS A 257 3.87 4.96 1.52
N THR A 258 3.13 5.85 0.87
CA THR A 258 2.55 5.63 -0.45
C THR A 258 2.89 6.83 -1.33
N ASP A 259 3.51 6.61 -2.50
CA ASP A 259 3.71 7.66 -3.49
C ASP A 259 2.37 7.98 -4.15
N ILE A 260 1.89 9.21 -3.95
CA ILE A 260 0.64 9.72 -4.51
C ILE A 260 0.88 10.85 -5.52
N SER A 261 2.11 10.97 -6.04
CA SER A 261 2.50 12.04 -6.97
C SER A 261 1.64 12.02 -8.23
N ASP A 262 1.48 10.85 -8.85
CA ASP A 262 0.63 10.68 -10.04
C ASP A 262 -0.84 11.02 -9.77
N GLN A 263 -1.34 10.68 -8.57
CA GLN A 263 -2.70 11.04 -8.18
C GLN A 263 -2.86 12.55 -8.05
N LYS A 264 -1.91 13.22 -7.38
CA LYS A 264 -1.91 14.68 -7.20
C LYS A 264 -1.79 15.42 -8.53
N GLU A 265 -0.98 14.92 -9.45
CA GLU A 265 -0.86 15.50 -10.79
C GLU A 265 -2.18 15.41 -11.55
N LYS A 266 -2.85 14.25 -11.54
CA LYS A 266 -4.17 14.07 -12.16
C LYS A 266 -5.25 14.93 -11.50
N GLU A 267 -5.25 15.07 -10.18
CA GLU A 267 -6.16 15.96 -9.46
C GLU A 267 -5.99 17.42 -9.92
N LEU A 268 -4.75 17.88 -10.05
CA LEU A 268 -4.43 19.24 -10.53
C LEU A 268 -4.85 19.45 -11.99
N GLU A 269 -4.61 18.47 -12.86
CA GLU A 269 -5.02 18.52 -14.26
C GLU A 269 -6.55 18.58 -14.40
N LEU A 270 -7.26 17.75 -13.64
CA LEU A 270 -8.72 17.76 -13.61
C LEU A 270 -9.27 19.10 -13.12
N ALA A 271 -8.67 19.66 -12.07
CA ALA A 271 -9.09 20.97 -11.56
C ALA A 271 -8.93 22.08 -12.63
N LYS A 272 -7.82 22.10 -13.36
CA LYS A 272 -7.59 23.03 -14.49
C LYS A 272 -8.62 22.83 -15.61
N MET A 273 -8.93 21.58 -15.94
CA MET A 273 -9.91 21.28 -16.98
C MET A 273 -11.32 21.74 -16.57
N LEU A 274 -11.70 21.56 -15.32
CA LEU A 274 -12.98 22.05 -14.78
C LEU A 274 -13.07 23.59 -14.84
N GLU A 275 -11.98 24.29 -14.53
CA GLU A 275 -11.93 25.75 -14.61
C GLU A 275 -12.14 26.24 -16.05
N ILE A 276 -11.47 25.60 -17.02
CA ILE A 276 -11.63 25.89 -18.46
C ILE A 276 -13.06 25.63 -18.88
N LEU A 277 -13.64 24.48 -18.53
CA LEU A 277 -15.03 24.13 -18.87
C LEU A 277 -16.03 25.12 -18.28
N ASN A 278 -15.87 25.52 -17.02
CA ASN A 278 -16.72 26.52 -16.39
C ASN A 278 -16.61 27.90 -17.10
N THR A 279 -15.43 28.28 -17.48
CA THR A 279 -15.21 29.52 -18.24
C THR A 279 -15.91 29.46 -19.61
N GLN A 280 -15.79 28.34 -20.33
CA GLN A 280 -16.47 28.15 -21.62
C GLN A 280 -18.00 28.12 -21.47
N ASN A 281 -18.51 27.45 -20.45
CA ASN A 281 -19.94 27.37 -20.18
C ASN A 281 -20.53 28.76 -19.85
N ASN A 282 -19.85 29.55 -19.04
CA ASN A 282 -20.26 30.92 -18.75
C ASN A 282 -20.28 31.80 -20.01
N LYS A 283 -19.29 31.66 -20.90
CA LYS A 283 -19.29 32.35 -22.20
C LYS A 283 -20.48 31.94 -23.05
N LEU A 284 -20.80 30.64 -23.12
CA LEU A 284 -21.95 30.11 -23.87
C LEU A 284 -23.31 30.64 -23.32
N LEU A 285 -23.47 30.64 -22.00
CA LEU A 285 -24.66 31.16 -21.32
C LEU A 285 -24.86 32.66 -21.61
N ASN A 286 -23.76 33.45 -21.51
CA ASN A 286 -23.80 34.89 -21.82
C ASN A 286 -24.18 35.11 -23.30
N PHE A 287 -23.60 34.33 -24.21
CA PHE A 287 -23.94 34.40 -25.63
C PHE A 287 -25.41 34.07 -25.86
N ALA A 288 -25.93 32.97 -25.30
CA ALA A 288 -27.31 32.56 -25.40
C ALA A 288 -28.29 33.66 -24.84
N HIS A 289 -27.90 34.29 -23.75
CA HIS A 289 -28.67 35.39 -23.17
C HIS A 289 -28.70 36.60 -24.09
N ILE A 290 -27.58 37.02 -24.67
CA ILE A 290 -27.49 38.14 -25.62
C ILE A 290 -28.38 37.86 -26.85
N VAL A 291 -28.25 36.67 -27.46
CA VAL A 291 -29.06 36.26 -28.61
C VAL A 291 -30.54 36.31 -28.27
N SER A 292 -30.94 35.69 -27.16
CA SER A 292 -32.35 35.62 -26.73
C SER A 292 -32.93 37.01 -26.45
N HIS A 293 -32.14 37.89 -25.81
CA HIS A 293 -32.54 39.25 -25.53
C HIS A 293 -32.78 40.07 -26.82
N ASN A 294 -31.83 40.03 -27.76
CA ASN A 294 -31.90 40.78 -29.00
C ASN A 294 -33.08 40.30 -29.89
N LEU A 295 -33.24 38.96 -30.03
CA LEU A 295 -34.36 38.40 -30.79
C LEU A 295 -35.72 38.79 -30.17
N ARG A 296 -35.81 38.78 -28.83
CA ARG A 296 -37.06 39.19 -28.14
C ARG A 296 -37.37 40.68 -28.38
N THR A 297 -36.34 41.53 -28.34
CA THR A 297 -36.50 42.97 -28.59
C THR A 297 -37.03 43.24 -30.00
N HIS A 298 -36.41 42.68 -31.05
CA HIS A 298 -36.86 42.90 -32.43
C HIS A 298 -38.23 42.30 -32.68
N SER A 299 -38.50 41.08 -32.17
CA SER A 299 -39.83 40.46 -32.26
C SER A 299 -40.91 41.29 -31.54
N GLY A 300 -40.55 41.84 -30.37
CA GLY A 300 -41.47 42.76 -29.61
C GLY A 300 -41.76 44.04 -30.38
N ASN A 301 -40.74 44.64 -31.01
CA ASN A 301 -40.89 45.84 -31.82
C ASN A 301 -41.83 45.61 -33.02
N ILE A 302 -41.59 44.48 -33.74
CA ILE A 302 -42.49 44.12 -34.87
C ILE A 302 -43.91 43.93 -34.38
N LYS A 303 -44.12 43.22 -33.28
CA LYS A 303 -45.47 43.00 -32.70
C LYS A 303 -46.13 44.30 -32.32
N SER A 304 -45.41 45.20 -31.65
CA SER A 304 -45.93 46.52 -31.25
C SER A 304 -46.35 47.37 -32.45
N LEU A 305 -45.56 47.37 -33.54
CA LEU A 305 -45.90 48.06 -34.78
C LEU A 305 -47.20 47.50 -35.43
N LEU A 306 -47.35 46.18 -35.45
CA LEU A 306 -48.51 45.51 -35.93
C LEU A 306 -49.79 45.80 -35.09
N ASP A 307 -49.64 45.91 -33.76
CA ASP A 307 -50.73 46.20 -32.85
C ASP A 307 -51.12 47.67 -33.00
N LEU A 308 -50.23 48.64 -33.14
CA LEU A 308 -50.50 50.05 -33.44
C LEU A 308 -51.20 50.22 -34.80
N HIS A 309 -50.85 49.45 -35.81
CA HIS A 309 -51.52 49.43 -37.07
C HIS A 309 -52.95 48.94 -36.98
N LYS A 310 -53.23 47.86 -36.22
CA LYS A 310 -54.57 47.33 -35.99
C LYS A 310 -55.47 48.33 -35.26
N GLU A 311 -54.88 49.19 -34.41
CA GLU A 311 -55.62 50.26 -33.69
C GLU A 311 -55.80 51.54 -34.53
N GLU A 312 -55.45 51.49 -35.85
CA GLU A 312 -55.54 52.63 -36.79
C GLU A 312 -54.63 53.81 -36.36
N LEU A 313 -53.66 53.62 -35.50
CA LEU A 313 -52.75 54.66 -35.05
C LEU A 313 -51.57 54.90 -36.00
N LEU A 314 -51.30 53.96 -36.92
CA LEU A 314 -50.30 54.08 -37.97
C LEU A 314 -50.85 53.80 -39.36
N SER A 315 -50.41 54.56 -40.37
CA SER A 315 -50.81 54.32 -41.76
C SER A 315 -50.12 53.04 -42.28
N ASP A 316 -50.64 52.43 -43.33
CA ASP A 316 -50.08 51.28 -44.03
C ASP A 316 -48.62 51.56 -44.44
N LEU A 317 -48.39 52.77 -44.99
CA LEU A 317 -47.03 53.13 -45.44
C LEU A 317 -46.02 53.27 -44.31
N ASP A 318 -46.44 53.91 -43.17
CA ASP A 318 -45.58 54.05 -42.00
C ASP A 318 -45.33 52.72 -41.32
N THR A 319 -46.32 51.82 -41.25
CA THR A 319 -46.20 50.48 -40.69
C THR A 319 -45.21 49.66 -41.51
N LEU A 320 -45.27 49.62 -42.81
CA LEU A 320 -44.36 48.91 -43.69
C LEU A 320 -42.93 49.46 -43.58
N SER A 321 -42.77 50.80 -43.61
CA SER A 321 -41.47 51.43 -43.45
C SER A 321 -40.79 51.11 -42.14
N ASN A 322 -41.53 51.14 -41.01
CA ASN A 322 -40.98 50.83 -39.68
C ASN A 322 -40.66 49.32 -39.53
N ILE A 323 -41.51 48.42 -40.08
CA ILE A 323 -41.19 46.97 -40.09
C ILE A 323 -39.94 46.70 -40.91
N GLN A 324 -39.72 47.39 -42.04
CA GLN A 324 -38.52 47.25 -42.82
C GLN A 324 -37.27 47.62 -42.00
N ILE A 325 -37.32 48.75 -41.26
CA ILE A 325 -36.21 49.20 -40.42
C ILE A 325 -35.90 48.14 -39.35
N VAL A 326 -36.91 47.63 -38.63
CA VAL A 326 -36.69 46.60 -37.59
C VAL A 326 -36.18 45.28 -38.18
N SER A 327 -36.61 44.93 -39.39
CA SER A 327 -36.12 43.76 -40.10
C SER A 327 -34.66 43.87 -40.49
N ASP A 328 -34.25 45.05 -40.98
CA ASP A 328 -32.83 45.30 -41.36
C ASP A 328 -31.93 45.32 -40.10
N GLU A 329 -32.39 45.87 -38.97
CA GLU A 329 -31.69 45.80 -37.71
C GLU A 329 -31.57 44.36 -37.18
N LEU A 330 -32.61 43.54 -37.30
CA LEU A 330 -32.59 42.13 -36.95
C LEU A 330 -31.58 41.35 -37.81
N PHE A 331 -31.59 41.60 -39.10
CA PHE A 331 -30.64 40.98 -40.04
C PHE A 331 -29.21 41.33 -39.69
N SER A 332 -28.91 42.61 -39.47
CA SER A 332 -27.58 43.06 -39.04
C SER A 332 -27.14 42.40 -37.71
N THR A 333 -28.07 42.26 -36.73
CA THR A 333 -27.82 41.59 -35.46
C THR A 333 -27.46 40.11 -35.70
N ILE A 334 -28.15 39.40 -36.58
CA ILE A 334 -27.87 38.00 -36.92
C ILE A 334 -26.51 37.88 -37.61
N GLU A 335 -26.14 38.79 -38.54
CA GLU A 335 -24.85 38.78 -39.17
C GLU A 335 -23.73 39.00 -38.18
N ASN A 336 -23.82 39.95 -37.23
CA ASN A 336 -22.86 40.19 -36.21
C ASN A 336 -22.71 38.98 -35.26
N LEU A 337 -23.81 38.27 -34.94
CA LEU A 337 -23.75 37.03 -34.16
C LEU A 337 -23.04 35.88 -34.90
N ASN A 338 -23.31 35.74 -36.21
CA ASN A 338 -22.66 34.75 -37.03
C ASN A 338 -21.14 35.04 -37.16
N GLU A 339 -20.77 36.30 -37.26
CA GLU A 339 -19.34 36.69 -37.31
C GLU A 339 -18.67 36.34 -35.95
N LEU A 340 -19.31 36.62 -34.81
CA LEU A 340 -18.79 36.21 -33.52
C LEU A 340 -18.61 34.71 -33.36
N VAL A 341 -19.54 33.90 -33.87
CA VAL A 341 -19.42 32.44 -33.89
C VAL A 341 -18.27 31.98 -34.78
N SER A 342 -18.14 32.58 -35.97
CA SER A 342 -17.07 32.23 -36.91
C SER A 342 -15.67 32.53 -36.35
N ILE A 343 -15.49 33.65 -35.68
CA ILE A 343 -14.22 34.01 -35.01
C ILE A 343 -13.80 32.97 -33.98
N HIS A 344 -14.75 32.28 -33.33
CA HIS A 344 -14.47 31.27 -32.32
C HIS A 344 -14.20 29.87 -32.93
N THR A 345 -14.62 29.62 -34.18
CA THR A 345 -14.48 28.31 -34.84
C THR A 345 -13.29 28.19 -35.74
N VAL A 346 -12.68 29.31 -36.16
CA VAL A 346 -11.48 29.31 -37.06
C VAL A 346 -10.25 28.91 -36.23
N LYS A 347 -9.70 27.72 -36.51
CA LYS A 347 -8.48 27.19 -35.89
C LYS A 347 -7.18 27.86 -36.34
N ASP A 348 -7.13 28.36 -37.58
CA ASP A 348 -5.98 29.05 -38.11
C ASP A 348 -6.27 30.57 -38.22
N LYS A 349 -5.84 31.29 -37.21
CA LYS A 349 -5.90 32.75 -37.21
C LYS A 349 -4.65 33.25 -37.93
N GLU A 350 -4.83 33.87 -39.10
CA GLU A 350 -3.81 34.75 -39.64
C GLU A 350 -3.62 35.92 -38.66
N ILE A 351 -2.44 36.05 -38.13
CA ILE A 351 -2.09 37.14 -37.21
C ILE A 351 -1.67 38.30 -38.08
N GLU A 352 -2.46 39.37 -38.15
CA GLU A 352 -2.12 40.62 -38.81
C GLU A 352 -1.71 41.67 -37.76
N GLU A 353 -0.76 42.51 -38.12
CA GLU A 353 -0.43 43.71 -37.33
C GLU A 353 -1.59 44.70 -37.42
N LEU A 354 -2.26 44.95 -36.31
CA LEU A 354 -3.39 45.88 -36.24
C LEU A 354 -3.00 47.21 -35.56
N ASN A 355 -3.31 48.31 -36.22
CA ASN A 355 -3.22 49.64 -35.58
C ASN A 355 -4.44 49.83 -34.68
N LEU A 356 -4.24 49.59 -33.40
CA LEU A 356 -5.27 49.70 -32.37
C LEU A 356 -5.99 51.03 -32.35
N ASN A 357 -5.30 52.17 -32.62
CA ASN A 357 -5.90 53.50 -32.65
C ASN A 357 -6.97 53.63 -33.77
N VAL A 358 -6.77 52.99 -34.91
CA VAL A 358 -7.77 53.02 -36.00
C VAL A 358 -9.07 52.32 -35.58
N TYR A 359 -8.96 51.19 -34.89
CA TYR A 359 -10.13 50.43 -34.43
C TYR A 359 -10.84 51.15 -33.27
N ILE A 360 -10.10 51.73 -32.35
CA ILE A 360 -10.67 52.50 -31.22
C ILE A 360 -11.42 53.73 -31.75
N ASN A 361 -10.84 54.43 -32.68
CA ASN A 361 -11.55 55.59 -33.27
C ASN A 361 -12.83 55.15 -33.98
N LYS A 362 -12.85 54.06 -34.73
CA LYS A 362 -14.10 53.50 -35.30
C LYS A 362 -15.17 53.22 -34.23
N VAL A 363 -14.78 52.60 -33.10
CA VAL A 363 -15.68 52.31 -32.01
C VAL A 363 -16.19 53.61 -31.33
N LEU A 364 -15.32 54.60 -31.16
CA LEU A 364 -15.70 55.90 -30.60
C LEU A 364 -16.67 56.66 -31.53
N ASP A 365 -16.50 56.59 -32.87
CA ASP A 365 -17.41 57.15 -33.82
C ASP A 365 -18.80 56.52 -33.74
N VAL A 366 -18.89 55.19 -33.61
CA VAL A 366 -20.17 54.46 -33.42
C VAL A 366 -20.84 54.80 -32.11
N LEU A 367 -20.05 55.05 -31.07
CA LEU A 367 -20.58 55.41 -29.72
C LEU A 367 -20.74 56.91 -29.51
N HIS A 368 -20.47 57.75 -30.52
CA HIS A 368 -20.41 59.19 -30.37
C HIS A 368 -21.66 59.80 -29.73
N ASP A 369 -22.85 59.42 -30.20
CA ASP A 369 -24.12 59.97 -29.67
C ASP A 369 -24.36 59.51 -28.23
N SER A 370 -24.00 58.25 -27.87
CA SER A 370 -24.14 57.74 -26.50
C SER A 370 -23.16 58.43 -25.54
N ILE A 371 -21.94 58.69 -25.98
CA ILE A 371 -20.90 59.38 -25.23
C ILE A 371 -21.33 60.82 -24.96
N LYS A 372 -21.84 61.49 -25.98
CA LYS A 372 -22.31 62.86 -25.88
C LYS A 372 -23.55 63.00 -25.01
N GLN A 373 -24.49 62.07 -25.14
CA GLN A 373 -25.75 62.09 -24.36
C GLN A 373 -25.53 61.85 -22.87
N LYS A 374 -24.45 61.11 -22.50
CA LYS A 374 -24.11 60.77 -21.12
C LYS A 374 -22.97 61.57 -20.55
N ASP A 375 -22.47 62.56 -21.28
CA ASP A 375 -21.36 63.46 -20.87
C ASP A 375 -20.09 62.71 -20.43
N ILE A 376 -19.73 61.62 -21.18
CA ILE A 376 -18.60 60.76 -20.87
C ILE A 376 -17.32 61.33 -21.52
N VAL A 377 -16.28 61.47 -20.72
CA VAL A 377 -14.94 61.84 -21.20
C VAL A 377 -14.15 60.53 -21.48
N VAL A 378 -13.77 60.33 -22.72
CA VAL A 378 -12.95 59.16 -23.12
C VAL A 378 -11.50 59.60 -23.19
N LEU A 379 -10.65 58.95 -22.40
CA LEU A 379 -9.19 59.17 -22.39
C LEU A 379 -8.51 57.98 -23.07
N ASN A 380 -7.87 58.25 -24.21
CA ASN A 380 -7.12 57.21 -24.92
C ASN A 380 -5.62 57.35 -24.59
N TYR A 381 -5.06 56.37 -23.86
CA TYR A 381 -3.65 56.31 -23.49
C TYR A 381 -2.80 55.39 -24.36
N ILE A 382 -3.34 54.90 -25.47
CA ILE A 382 -2.62 53.98 -26.34
C ILE A 382 -1.56 54.78 -27.10
N GLN A 383 -0.30 54.49 -26.85
CA GLN A 383 0.82 55.04 -27.64
C GLN A 383 0.78 54.45 -29.06
N SER A 384 1.10 55.26 -30.06
CA SER A 384 1.02 54.93 -31.50
C SER A 384 1.94 53.83 -31.98
N SER A 385 2.59 53.12 -31.10
CA SER A 385 3.55 52.05 -31.42
C SER A 385 3.41 50.86 -30.45
N VAL A 386 2.22 50.31 -30.32
CA VAL A 386 2.05 48.94 -29.80
C VAL A 386 1.76 48.06 -30.98
N THR A 387 2.81 47.42 -31.47
CA THR A 387 2.76 46.27 -32.37
C THR A 387 2.42 45.01 -31.63
#